data_7f54604cbac2d1081bbbe470d8df29c7
#
_entry.id   7f54604cbac2d1081bbbe470d8df29c7
#
_cell.length_a   1.000
_cell.length_b   1.000
_cell.length_c   1.000
_cell.angle_alpha   90.00
_cell.angle_beta   90.00
_cell.angle_gamma   90.00
#
_symmetry.space_group_name_H-M   'P 1'
#
loop_
_entity.id
_entity.type
_entity.pdbx_description
1 polymer ?
#
loop_
_entity_poly.entity_id
_entity_poly.type
_entity_poly.pdbx_seq_one_letter_code
_entity_poly.pdbx_strand_id
1 'polypeptide(L)'
;SAAIHPRNLNATPAIVRSAVLYALRLWVNEDIPLNEGLLKEVEIITDTGILNPELDRDPLKCPAVVGGNVETSQRLVDVLLEAPGIQSNGQGTMNNFLFGNDRFGFYETMGGGGGAGPGWNGRSGCHVHMSNTAITDAEVLEERYPVRVREFAIRKGSGGPGTFHGGDGLIREIEFLESM
;
A
#
# COMPACT_ATOMS: atom_id res chain seq x y z
N SER A 1 -14.52 12.40 8.07
CA SER A 1 -14.16 11.12 7.43
C SER A 1 -15.42 10.36 7.01
N ALA A 2 -15.26 9.36 6.13
CA ALA A 2 -16.37 8.45 5.80
C ALA A 2 -16.80 7.64 7.05
N ALA A 3 -18.05 7.15 7.05
CA ALA A 3 -18.57 6.32 8.13
C ALA A 3 -17.70 5.09 8.41
N ILE A 4 -17.84 4.50 9.59
CA ILE A 4 -17.16 3.24 9.93
C ILE A 4 -17.53 2.19 8.89
N HIS A 5 -16.52 1.55 8.30
CA HIS A 5 -16.71 0.52 7.29
C HIS A 5 -17.22 -0.78 7.94
N PRO A 6 -18.25 -1.45 7.39
CA PRO A 6 -18.82 -2.65 8.00
C PRO A 6 -17.92 -3.89 7.95
N ARG A 7 -16.80 -3.80 7.23
CA ARG A 7 -15.78 -4.86 7.12
C ARG A 7 -14.42 -4.33 7.56
N ASN A 8 -13.33 -4.85 7.03
CA ASN A 8 -11.97 -4.73 7.51
C ASN A 8 -11.17 -3.50 7.01
N LEU A 9 -11.79 -2.52 6.36
CA LEU A 9 -11.06 -1.36 5.80
C LEU A 9 -10.86 -0.20 6.78
N ASN A 10 -11.31 -0.32 8.02
CA ASN A 10 -11.09 0.74 8.99
C ASN A 10 -9.62 0.85 9.39
N ALA A 11 -9.15 2.07 9.56
CA ALA A 11 -7.79 2.38 10.01
C ALA A 11 -7.82 2.87 11.46
N THR A 12 -6.86 2.46 12.26
CA THR A 12 -6.69 2.99 13.61
C THR A 12 -6.03 4.37 13.57
N PRO A 13 -6.17 5.21 14.62
CA PRO A 13 -5.44 6.46 14.74
C PRO A 13 -3.91 6.29 14.60
N ALA A 14 -3.37 5.15 15.00
CA ALA A 14 -1.94 4.84 14.82
C ALA A 14 -1.54 4.75 13.34
N ILE A 15 -2.37 4.11 12.51
CA ILE A 15 -2.16 4.03 11.05
C ILE A 15 -2.26 5.41 10.42
N VAL A 16 -3.25 6.21 10.81
CA VAL A 16 -3.41 7.59 10.31
C VAL A 16 -2.17 8.43 10.66
N ARG A 17 -1.71 8.35 11.91
CA ARG A 17 -0.51 9.04 12.39
C ARG A 17 0.74 8.64 11.58
N SER A 18 0.91 7.34 11.30
CA SER A 18 2.01 6.82 10.49
C SER A 18 1.97 7.34 9.05
N ALA A 19 0.80 7.39 8.43
CA ALA A 19 0.63 7.91 7.08
C ALA A 19 0.93 9.42 7.01
N VAL A 20 0.47 10.20 7.99
CA VAL A 20 0.77 11.64 8.09
C VAL A 20 2.28 11.87 8.29
N LEU A 21 2.90 11.12 9.20
CA LEU A 21 4.34 11.20 9.46
C LEU A 21 5.16 10.90 8.18
N TYR A 22 4.76 9.86 7.43
CA TYR A 22 5.37 9.51 6.16
C TYR A 22 5.23 10.64 5.12
N ALA A 23 4.02 11.18 4.93
CA ALA A 23 3.79 12.26 3.99
C ALA A 23 4.58 13.53 4.35
N LEU A 24 4.61 13.92 5.62
CA LEU A 24 5.41 15.05 6.10
C LEU A 24 6.91 14.84 5.83
N ARG A 25 7.41 13.61 6.04
CA ARG A 25 8.81 13.29 5.75
C ARG A 25 9.16 13.49 4.27
N LEU A 26 8.23 13.12 3.36
CA LEU A 26 8.39 13.37 1.93
C LEU A 26 8.33 14.87 1.59
N TRP A 27 7.46 15.64 2.25
CA TRP A 27 7.33 17.09 2.00
C TRP A 27 8.57 17.86 2.41
N VAL A 28 9.17 17.51 3.55
CA VAL A 28 10.38 18.16 4.03
C VAL A 28 11.55 17.93 3.09
N ASN A 29 11.64 16.75 2.47
CA ASN A 29 12.68 16.36 1.50
C ASN A 29 14.13 16.63 1.98
N GLU A 30 14.37 16.46 3.28
CA GLU A 30 15.69 16.58 3.91
C GLU A 30 16.04 15.29 4.66
N ASP A 31 17.34 15.07 4.89
CA ASP A 31 17.82 13.91 5.65
C ASP A 31 17.68 14.16 7.16
N ILE A 32 16.44 14.07 7.64
CA ILE A 32 16.11 14.19 9.06
C ILE A 32 15.57 12.86 9.60
N PRO A 33 15.77 12.56 10.89
CA PRO A 33 15.25 11.34 11.48
C PRO A 33 13.73 11.23 11.38
N LEU A 34 13.23 10.07 10.99
CA LEU A 34 11.80 9.76 11.00
C LEU A 34 11.37 9.45 12.45
N ASN A 35 10.86 10.43 13.15
CA ASN A 35 10.38 10.30 14.52
C ASN A 35 9.25 11.28 14.83
N GLU A 36 8.70 11.18 16.04
CA GLU A 36 7.60 12.00 16.53
C GLU A 36 7.89 13.52 16.53
N GLY A 37 9.15 13.94 16.45
CA GLY A 37 9.51 15.34 16.31
C GLY A 37 8.90 16.04 15.10
N LEU A 38 8.67 15.32 14.01
CA LEU A 38 7.98 15.82 12.81
C LEU A 38 6.52 16.19 13.07
N LEU A 39 5.90 15.59 14.06
CA LEU A 39 4.49 15.81 14.43
C LEU A 39 4.31 16.82 15.56
N LYS A 40 5.39 17.40 16.09
CA LYS A 40 5.32 18.27 17.28
C LYS A 40 4.37 19.46 17.10
N GLU A 41 4.37 20.07 15.92
CA GLU A 41 3.55 21.24 15.58
C GLU A 41 2.34 20.86 14.68
N VAL A 42 2.01 19.57 14.59
CA VAL A 42 0.94 19.06 13.73
C VAL A 42 -0.17 18.46 14.55
N GLU A 43 -1.36 19.00 14.42
CA GLU A 43 -2.58 18.45 15.00
C GLU A 43 -3.30 17.59 13.95
N ILE A 44 -3.57 16.34 14.29
CA ILE A 44 -4.32 15.41 13.42
C ILE A 44 -5.74 15.30 13.97
N ILE A 45 -6.70 15.90 13.24
CA ILE A 45 -8.11 15.91 13.62
C ILE A 45 -8.85 14.89 12.76
N THR A 46 -9.47 13.90 13.39
CA THR A 46 -10.29 12.88 12.73
C THR A 46 -11.59 12.69 13.49
N ASP A 47 -12.72 12.80 12.79
CA ASP A 47 -14.02 12.42 13.35
C ASP A 47 -14.13 10.89 13.46
N THR A 48 -15.06 10.41 14.29
CA THR A 48 -15.45 9.00 14.29
C THR A 48 -15.82 8.53 12.89
N GLY A 49 -15.22 7.43 12.44
CA GLY A 49 -15.41 6.91 11.09
C GLY A 49 -14.31 5.93 10.67
N ILE A 50 -14.13 5.76 9.38
CA ILE A 50 -13.15 4.78 8.82
C ILE A 50 -11.70 5.02 9.26
N LEU A 51 -11.32 6.26 9.57
CA LEU A 51 -9.96 6.63 10.02
C LEU A 51 -9.82 6.69 11.55
N ASN A 52 -10.92 6.60 12.26
CA ASN A 52 -10.97 6.63 13.73
C ASN A 52 -12.22 5.88 14.22
N PRO A 53 -12.31 4.55 14.04
CA PRO A 53 -13.45 3.79 14.48
C PRO A 53 -13.48 3.70 15.99
N GLU A 54 -14.68 3.78 16.57
CA GLU A 54 -14.88 3.46 17.98
C GLU A 54 -14.64 1.96 18.19
N LEU A 55 -13.75 1.63 19.12
CA LEU A 55 -13.45 0.26 19.49
C LEU A 55 -14.33 -0.18 20.65
N ASP A 56 -14.99 -1.32 20.53
CA ASP A 56 -15.76 -1.95 21.60
C ASP A 56 -14.85 -2.83 22.48
N ARG A 57 -15.21 -3.01 23.75
CA ARG A 57 -14.54 -3.97 24.65
C ARG A 57 -14.83 -5.41 24.28
N ASP A 58 -15.96 -5.66 23.63
CA ASP A 58 -16.31 -6.94 23.07
C ASP A 58 -15.67 -7.10 21.68
N PRO A 59 -14.70 -8.00 21.51
CA PRO A 59 -14.00 -8.18 20.22
C PRO A 59 -14.93 -8.51 19.05
N LEU A 60 -16.09 -9.11 19.31
CA LEU A 60 -17.08 -9.45 18.28
C LEU A 60 -17.84 -8.23 17.74
N LYS A 61 -17.79 -7.12 18.47
CA LYS A 61 -18.42 -5.84 18.09
C LYS A 61 -17.41 -4.83 17.56
N CYS A 62 -16.12 -5.08 17.74
CA CYS A 62 -15.08 -4.19 17.25
C CYS A 62 -15.10 -4.10 15.72
N PRO A 63 -15.01 -2.90 15.14
CA PRO A 63 -14.76 -2.74 13.73
C PRO A 63 -13.45 -3.43 13.32
N ALA A 64 -13.50 -4.23 12.26
CA ALA A 64 -12.29 -4.89 11.75
C ALA A 64 -11.37 -3.89 11.05
N VAL A 65 -10.06 -3.96 11.33
CA VAL A 65 -9.07 -2.94 10.96
C VAL A 65 -7.91 -3.48 10.12
N VAL A 66 -7.88 -4.77 9.78
CA VAL A 66 -6.73 -5.38 9.08
C VAL A 66 -6.45 -4.72 7.71
N GLY A 67 -7.49 -4.38 6.97
CA GLY A 67 -7.38 -3.67 5.68
C GLY A 67 -6.98 -2.19 5.83
N GLY A 68 -7.00 -1.65 7.03
CA GLY A 68 -6.53 -0.30 7.31
C GLY A 68 -5.07 -0.08 6.95
N ASN A 69 -4.23 -1.08 7.15
CA ASN A 69 -2.82 -1.02 6.77
C ASN A 69 -2.61 -1.24 5.26
N VAL A 70 -3.27 -2.23 4.66
CA VAL A 70 -2.99 -2.65 3.28
C VAL A 70 -3.72 -1.84 2.21
N GLU A 71 -4.83 -1.17 2.57
CA GLU A 71 -5.67 -0.39 1.68
C GLU A 71 -5.79 1.07 2.12
N THR A 72 -6.39 1.31 3.30
CA THR A 72 -6.75 2.65 3.75
C THR A 72 -5.52 3.53 3.96
N SER A 73 -4.41 2.98 4.47
CA SER A 73 -3.16 3.74 4.64
C SER A 73 -2.58 4.21 3.31
N GLN A 74 -2.61 3.37 2.26
CA GLN A 74 -2.16 3.72 0.92
C GLN A 74 -2.99 4.86 0.35
N ARG A 75 -4.33 4.75 0.43
CA ARG A 75 -5.26 5.80 -0.02
C ARG A 75 -5.11 7.09 0.74
N LEU A 76 -4.85 7.01 2.04
CA LEU A 76 -4.63 8.19 2.86
C LEU A 76 -3.36 8.94 2.44
N VAL A 77 -2.27 8.23 2.16
CA VAL A 77 -1.03 8.85 1.65
C VAL A 77 -1.26 9.45 0.28
N ASP A 78 -1.97 8.76 -0.63
CA ASP A 78 -2.36 9.30 -1.93
C ASP A 78 -3.07 10.66 -1.78
N VAL A 79 -4.08 10.75 -0.92
CA VAL A 79 -4.82 12.00 -0.65
C VAL A 79 -3.91 13.10 -0.09
N LEU A 80 -3.01 12.75 0.86
CA LEU A 80 -2.09 13.71 1.47
C LEU A 80 -1.07 14.28 0.47
N LEU A 81 -0.70 13.52 -0.56
CA LEU A 81 0.24 13.98 -1.60
C LEU A 81 -0.47 14.66 -2.77
N GLU A 82 -1.69 14.24 -3.10
CA GLU A 82 -2.48 14.84 -4.17
C GLU A 82 -3.04 16.21 -3.78
N ALA A 83 -3.55 16.39 -2.57
CA ALA A 83 -4.17 17.63 -2.12
C ALA A 83 -3.25 18.87 -2.27
N PRO A 84 -1.96 18.82 -1.94
CA PRO A 84 -1.03 19.92 -2.22
C PRO A 84 -0.45 19.89 -3.65
N GLY A 85 -0.87 18.97 -4.52
CA GLY A 85 -0.40 18.86 -5.90
C GLY A 85 1.02 18.30 -6.05
N ILE A 86 1.53 17.57 -5.07
CA ILE A 86 2.89 16.99 -5.08
C ILE A 86 2.97 15.79 -5.99
N GLN A 87 1.99 14.87 -5.89
CA GLN A 87 1.98 13.62 -6.61
C GLN A 87 0.54 13.16 -6.85
N SER A 88 0.27 12.59 -8.01
CA SER A 88 -0.99 11.90 -8.31
C SER A 88 -1.03 10.53 -7.63
N ASN A 89 -2.23 9.95 -7.55
CA ASN A 89 -2.44 8.67 -6.90
C ASN A 89 -1.64 7.55 -7.54
N GLY A 90 -1.13 6.65 -6.72
CA GLY A 90 -0.48 5.41 -7.12
C GLY A 90 -1.48 4.26 -7.28
N GLN A 91 -1.01 3.04 -7.06
CA GLN A 91 -1.84 1.81 -7.15
C GLN A 91 -2.93 1.71 -6.06
N GLY A 92 -2.77 2.40 -4.93
CA GLY A 92 -3.74 2.52 -3.86
C GLY A 92 -3.99 1.25 -3.03
N THR A 93 -3.18 0.22 -3.17
CA THR A 93 -3.22 -1.06 -2.45
C THR A 93 -1.82 -1.64 -2.32
N MET A 94 -1.61 -2.57 -1.40
CA MET A 94 -0.35 -3.31 -1.29
C MET A 94 -0.26 -4.50 -2.24
N ASN A 95 -1.29 -4.81 -3.03
CA ASN A 95 -1.32 -5.92 -3.99
C ASN A 95 -0.86 -7.26 -3.38
N ASN A 96 -1.45 -7.64 -2.26
CA ASN A 96 -1.07 -8.86 -1.57
C ASN A 96 -1.44 -10.09 -2.40
N PHE A 97 -0.47 -10.96 -2.60
CA PHE A 97 -0.61 -12.22 -3.30
C PHE A 97 -0.36 -13.39 -2.34
N LEU A 98 -1.34 -14.27 -2.21
CA LEU A 98 -1.33 -15.38 -1.25
C LEU A 98 -1.70 -16.68 -1.94
N PHE A 99 -1.01 -17.75 -1.60
CA PHE A 99 -1.39 -19.12 -1.93
C PHE A 99 -0.79 -20.10 -0.92
N GLY A 100 -1.29 -21.33 -0.91
CA GLY A 100 -0.78 -22.37 -0.03
C GLY A 100 -1.76 -23.51 0.13
N ASN A 101 -1.35 -24.50 0.91
CA ASN A 101 -2.15 -25.65 1.32
C ASN A 101 -1.83 -26.03 2.77
N ASP A 102 -2.12 -27.26 3.19
CA ASP A 102 -1.86 -27.75 4.55
C ASP A 102 -0.37 -27.92 4.90
N ARG A 103 0.53 -27.86 3.91
CA ARG A 103 1.99 -28.03 4.09
C ARG A 103 2.76 -26.73 4.13
N PHE A 104 2.28 -25.69 3.44
CA PHE A 104 2.95 -24.39 3.34
C PHE A 104 1.96 -23.26 3.10
N GLY A 105 2.40 -22.03 3.42
CA GLY A 105 1.75 -20.78 3.05
C GLY A 105 2.75 -19.82 2.44
N PHE A 106 2.35 -19.13 1.39
CA PHE A 106 3.10 -18.06 0.77
C PHE A 106 2.31 -16.76 0.86
N TYR A 107 3.00 -15.69 1.19
CA TYR A 107 2.46 -14.33 1.22
C TYR A 107 3.50 -13.36 0.70
N GLU A 108 3.10 -12.50 -0.21
CA GLU A 108 3.96 -11.47 -0.79
C GLU A 108 3.17 -10.22 -1.12
N THR A 109 3.80 -9.07 -0.99
CA THR A 109 3.29 -7.79 -1.49
C THR A 109 3.92 -7.51 -2.85
N MET A 110 3.10 -7.36 -3.89
CA MET A 110 3.59 -7.05 -5.23
C MET A 110 3.70 -5.55 -5.46
N GLY A 111 4.78 -5.12 -6.10
CA GLY A 111 4.94 -3.75 -6.55
C GLY A 111 3.93 -3.38 -7.64
N GLY A 112 3.72 -2.11 -7.83
CA GLY A 112 2.84 -1.58 -8.87
C GLY A 112 3.44 -0.37 -9.55
N GLY A 113 2.62 0.58 -9.97
CA GLY A 113 3.06 1.86 -10.50
C GLY A 113 2.94 2.98 -9.47
N GLY A 114 3.96 3.82 -9.38
CA GLY A 114 3.90 5.07 -8.61
C GLY A 114 3.13 6.16 -9.35
N GLY A 115 2.50 7.09 -8.63
CA GLY A 115 1.90 8.28 -9.22
C GLY A 115 2.97 9.19 -9.83
N ALA A 116 2.58 10.00 -10.80
CA ALA A 116 3.39 11.05 -11.39
C ALA A 116 3.29 12.35 -10.58
N GLY A 117 4.23 13.25 -10.75
CA GLY A 117 4.19 14.60 -10.16
C GLY A 117 4.63 15.66 -11.15
N PRO A 118 4.56 16.96 -10.75
CA PRO A 118 4.99 18.06 -11.61
C PRO A 118 6.45 17.90 -12.03
N GLY A 119 6.68 17.71 -13.33
CA GLY A 119 8.02 17.59 -13.90
C GLY A 119 8.57 16.16 -13.99
N TRP A 120 7.85 15.11 -13.56
CA TRP A 120 8.33 13.74 -13.59
C TRP A 120 7.22 12.69 -13.75
N ASN A 121 7.56 11.59 -14.40
CA ASN A 121 6.69 10.43 -14.56
C ASN A 121 6.78 9.50 -13.34
N GLY A 122 5.70 8.77 -13.08
CA GLY A 122 5.67 7.72 -12.07
C GLY A 122 6.64 6.58 -12.40
N ARG A 123 7.21 5.96 -11.36
CA ARG A 123 8.11 4.82 -11.50
C ARG A 123 7.30 3.54 -11.67
N SER A 124 7.67 2.73 -12.67
CA SER A 124 7.04 1.43 -12.94
C SER A 124 7.58 0.33 -12.04
N GLY A 125 6.74 -0.65 -11.71
CA GLY A 125 7.11 -1.88 -11.02
C GLY A 125 7.78 -1.67 -9.66
N CYS A 126 7.30 -0.72 -8.87
CA CYS A 126 7.90 -0.40 -7.56
C CYS A 126 6.89 -0.46 -6.42
N HIS A 127 7.39 -0.69 -5.21
CA HIS A 127 6.62 -0.46 -4.01
C HIS A 127 6.54 1.04 -3.73
N VAL A 128 5.37 1.50 -3.31
CA VAL A 128 5.11 2.91 -3.02
C VAL A 128 4.49 3.08 -1.63
N HIS A 129 4.72 4.25 -1.04
CA HIS A 129 4.12 4.71 0.21
C HIS A 129 4.28 3.71 1.37
N MET A 130 3.18 3.15 1.86
CA MET A 130 3.17 2.25 3.03
C MET A 130 3.59 0.81 2.70
N SER A 131 3.89 0.50 1.44
CA SER A 131 4.49 -0.77 1.04
C SER A 131 6.00 -0.60 0.82
N ASN A 132 6.80 -1.47 1.43
CA ASN A 132 8.26 -1.40 1.40
C ASN A 132 8.88 -2.81 1.55
N THR A 133 8.67 -3.64 0.56
CA THR A 133 9.19 -5.01 0.54
C THR A 133 9.99 -5.26 -0.74
N ALA A 134 10.80 -6.32 -0.74
CA ALA A 134 11.31 -6.90 -1.97
C ALA A 134 10.32 -7.93 -2.49
N ILE A 135 10.36 -8.20 -3.79
CA ILE A 135 9.60 -9.27 -4.40
C ILE A 135 10.47 -10.52 -4.50
N THR A 136 9.89 -11.69 -4.28
CA THR A 136 10.63 -12.96 -4.36
C THR A 136 11.06 -13.23 -5.80
N ASP A 137 12.33 -13.53 -5.98
CA ASP A 137 12.88 -13.96 -7.26
C ASP A 137 12.18 -15.21 -7.80
N ALA A 138 12.01 -15.30 -9.13
CA ALA A 138 11.26 -16.39 -9.75
C ALA A 138 11.90 -17.76 -9.49
N GLU A 139 13.23 -17.85 -9.57
CA GLU A 139 13.96 -19.10 -9.33
C GLU A 139 13.82 -19.57 -7.88
N VAL A 140 13.92 -18.63 -6.92
CA VAL A 140 13.74 -18.92 -5.50
C VAL A 140 12.31 -19.38 -5.20
N LEU A 141 11.30 -18.78 -5.88
CA LEU A 141 9.91 -19.19 -5.71
C LEU A 141 9.68 -20.62 -6.20
N GLU A 142 10.19 -20.95 -7.38
CA GLU A 142 10.08 -22.29 -7.98
C GLU A 142 10.86 -23.37 -7.22
N GLU A 143 11.99 -22.99 -6.59
CA GLU A 143 12.76 -23.92 -5.74
C GLU A 143 12.02 -24.26 -4.44
N ARG A 144 11.33 -23.29 -3.85
CA ARG A 144 10.72 -23.45 -2.52
C ARG A 144 9.29 -23.97 -2.54
N TYR A 145 8.56 -23.76 -3.62
CA TYR A 145 7.13 -24.04 -3.71
C TYR A 145 6.82 -24.82 -5.00
N PRO A 146 5.78 -25.65 -5.00
CA PRO A 146 5.38 -26.42 -6.17
C PRO A 146 4.64 -25.51 -7.19
N VAL A 147 5.35 -24.54 -7.72
CA VAL A 147 4.84 -23.56 -8.66
C VAL A 147 5.83 -23.35 -9.81
N ARG A 148 5.35 -22.76 -10.89
CA ARG A 148 6.17 -22.27 -11.98
C ARG A 148 5.76 -20.84 -12.32
N VAL A 149 6.73 -19.94 -12.38
CA VAL A 149 6.50 -18.55 -12.82
C VAL A 149 6.49 -18.52 -14.36
N ARG A 150 5.31 -18.36 -14.95
CA ARG A 150 5.12 -18.31 -16.39
C ARG A 150 5.52 -16.96 -16.97
N GLU A 151 5.22 -15.89 -16.23
CA GLU A 151 5.58 -14.53 -16.62
C GLU A 151 5.86 -13.68 -15.38
N PHE A 152 6.91 -12.88 -15.43
CA PHE A 152 7.18 -11.79 -14.50
C PHE A 152 7.70 -10.60 -15.29
N ALA A 153 6.86 -9.59 -15.50
CA ALA A 153 7.13 -8.48 -16.41
C ALA A 153 6.49 -7.17 -15.96
N ILE A 154 6.95 -6.06 -16.54
CA ILE A 154 6.25 -4.79 -16.47
C ILE A 154 4.99 -4.84 -17.37
N ARG A 155 3.84 -4.52 -16.81
CA ARG A 155 2.56 -4.38 -17.53
C ARG A 155 2.54 -3.08 -18.32
N LYS A 156 3.22 -3.05 -19.46
CA LYS A 156 3.41 -1.85 -20.28
C LYS A 156 2.09 -1.18 -20.65
N GLY A 157 2.04 0.15 -20.50
CA GLY A 157 0.88 0.97 -20.81
C GLY A 157 -0.24 0.89 -19.76
N SER A 158 0.01 0.35 -18.58
CA SER A 158 -0.96 0.31 -17.49
C SER A 158 -0.92 1.54 -16.56
N GLY A 159 0.09 2.38 -16.70
CA GLY A 159 0.18 3.65 -15.99
C GLY A 159 -0.91 4.65 -16.42
N GLY A 160 -1.39 5.45 -15.49
CA GLY A 160 -2.39 6.50 -15.78
C GLY A 160 -1.85 7.53 -16.76
N PRO A 161 -2.64 7.95 -17.78
CA PRO A 161 -2.24 8.98 -18.72
C PRO A 161 -2.28 10.39 -18.11
N GLY A 162 -1.48 11.31 -18.63
CA GLY A 162 -1.44 12.71 -18.22
C GLY A 162 -0.30 13.44 -18.90
N THR A 163 -0.07 14.70 -18.54
CA THR A 163 1.13 15.46 -18.96
C THR A 163 2.40 14.72 -18.51
N PHE A 164 2.37 14.20 -17.31
CA PHE A 164 3.31 13.22 -16.79
C PHE A 164 2.55 11.93 -16.53
N HIS A 165 3.09 10.78 -16.95
CA HIS A 165 2.42 9.50 -16.90
C HIS A 165 2.68 8.80 -15.56
N GLY A 166 1.66 8.14 -15.01
CA GLY A 166 1.83 7.21 -13.90
C GLY A 166 2.71 6.03 -14.30
N GLY A 167 3.35 5.40 -13.34
CA GLY A 167 4.17 4.20 -13.57
C GLY A 167 3.33 2.98 -13.91
N ASP A 168 3.87 2.10 -14.75
CA ASP A 168 3.26 0.83 -15.09
C ASP A 168 3.33 -0.18 -13.93
N GLY A 169 2.32 -1.01 -13.81
CA GLY A 169 2.28 -2.12 -12.85
C GLY A 169 3.10 -3.33 -13.28
N LEU A 170 2.89 -4.44 -12.58
CA LEU A 170 3.53 -5.73 -12.85
C LEU A 170 2.53 -6.76 -13.34
N ILE A 171 3.03 -7.74 -14.11
CA ILE A 171 2.40 -9.02 -14.38
C ILE A 171 3.20 -10.08 -13.65
N ARG A 172 2.53 -10.98 -12.92
CA ARG A 172 3.12 -12.18 -12.37
C ARG A 172 2.15 -13.34 -12.56
N GLU A 173 2.42 -14.16 -13.56
CA GLU A 173 1.63 -15.34 -13.87
C GLU A 173 2.29 -16.57 -13.24
N ILE A 174 1.53 -17.31 -12.43
CA ILE A 174 2.00 -18.49 -11.71
C ILE A 174 1.13 -19.68 -12.05
N GLU A 175 1.78 -20.76 -12.48
CA GLU A 175 1.18 -22.07 -12.61
C GLU A 175 1.40 -22.89 -11.34
N PHE A 176 0.33 -23.40 -10.75
CA PHE A 176 0.39 -24.32 -9.64
C PHE A 176 0.60 -25.76 -10.15
N LEU A 177 1.65 -26.43 -9.67
CA LEU A 177 2.01 -27.78 -10.08
C LEU A 177 1.33 -28.87 -9.26
N GLU A 178 0.64 -28.48 -8.18
CA GLU A 178 -0.21 -29.35 -7.36
C GLU A 178 -1.44 -28.58 -6.86
N SER A 179 -2.37 -29.28 -6.19
CA SER A 179 -3.56 -28.63 -5.59
C SER A 179 -3.16 -27.70 -4.43
N MET A 180 -3.72 -26.50 -4.44
CA MET A 180 -3.56 -25.49 -3.40
C MET A 180 -4.78 -25.44 -2.47
#